data_d32e4857c3b9c156e697bb3f706fbdb2
#
_entry.id   d32e4857c3b9c156e697bb3f706fbdb2
#
_cell.length_a   1.000
_cell.length_b   1.000
_cell.length_c   1.000
_cell.angle_alpha   90.00
_cell.angle_beta   90.00
_cell.angle_gamma   90.00
#
_symmetry.space_group_name_H-M   'P 1'
#
loop_
_entity.id
_entity.type
_entity.pdbx_description
1 polymer ?
#
loop_
_entity_poly.entity_id
_entity_poly.type
_entity_poly.pdbx_seq_one_letter_code
_entity_poly.pdbx_strand_id
1 'polypeptide(L)'
;RPKYSCRCCEKNATQTQIKIAPVPASILPKSIATPTLLTQIISAKYQFGLPLYRQEALFKSFGIELHRQTMSRWLVKLSEQLELLYEHWHQQILKQPAIWSDDTPVKVIETEKSQCYMWVYGCGADKKSADGPPNIVLYDYQDGRAGACPETFLQGYTGLLQVDGYAGYNHTEATLVGCWAHARRKFIEAKAVQPKGKTGRADQALNLIQKLYGIETSIADATPEHKRQVRQEQSAPIMQQLKAWLDKTVLQVPPKTAIGVALQYSLNQWNKLTAYLEHGLVSIDKNRAERAIKPFVIGRKNWLFSNTRSGAKASAILYSLVETAKANDLQPAVYL
;
A
#
# COMPACT_ATOMS: atom_id res chain seq x y z
N ARG A 1 -31.58 -28.21 3.21
CA ARG A 1 -32.02 -28.43 4.59
C ARG A 1 -33.24 -29.32 4.63
N PRO A 2 -33.28 -30.33 5.47
CA PRO A 2 -34.49 -31.09 5.68
C PRO A 2 -35.55 -30.19 6.32
N LYS A 3 -36.75 -30.26 5.76
CA LYS A 3 -37.95 -29.68 6.31
C LYS A 3 -38.74 -30.81 6.92
N TYR A 4 -39.20 -30.64 8.14
CA TYR A 4 -39.97 -31.62 8.87
C TYR A 4 -41.40 -31.10 9.00
N SER A 5 -42.38 -31.88 8.54
CA SER A 5 -43.80 -31.65 8.82
C SER A 5 -44.28 -32.60 9.93
N CYS A 6 -45.22 -32.13 10.72
CA CYS A 6 -45.86 -32.99 11.72
C CYS A 6 -46.95 -33.83 11.05
N ARG A 7 -46.77 -35.14 10.98
CA ARG A 7 -47.77 -36.06 10.39
C ARG A 7 -49.13 -36.01 11.08
N CYS A 8 -49.18 -35.68 12.36
CA CYS A 8 -50.41 -35.52 13.09
C CYS A 8 -51.12 -34.21 12.68
N CYS A 9 -50.37 -33.11 12.53
CA CYS A 9 -50.92 -31.83 12.06
C CYS A 9 -51.37 -31.88 10.59
N GLU A 10 -50.75 -32.69 9.75
CA GLU A 10 -51.17 -32.91 8.36
C GLU A 10 -52.56 -33.56 8.29
N LYS A 11 -52.91 -34.40 9.27
CA LYS A 11 -54.19 -35.13 9.29
C LYS A 11 -55.27 -34.39 10.05
N ASN A 12 -54.93 -33.64 11.10
CA ASN A 12 -55.90 -33.17 12.09
C ASN A 12 -55.95 -31.64 12.28
N ALA A 13 -55.12 -30.87 11.60
CA ALA A 13 -55.09 -29.44 11.77
C ALA A 13 -55.35 -28.68 10.45
N THR A 14 -55.96 -27.50 10.56
CA THR A 14 -56.21 -26.57 9.46
C THR A 14 -54.95 -25.99 8.85
N GLN A 15 -53.80 -26.10 9.53
CA GLN A 15 -52.49 -25.63 9.04
C GLN A 15 -51.38 -26.63 9.37
N THR A 16 -50.64 -27.07 8.38
CA THR A 16 -49.45 -27.91 8.52
C THR A 16 -48.29 -27.13 9.14
N GLN A 17 -47.82 -27.57 10.32
CA GLN A 17 -46.63 -26.99 10.93
C GLN A 17 -45.37 -27.56 10.30
N ILE A 18 -44.58 -26.69 9.67
CA ILE A 18 -43.28 -27.04 9.09
C ILE A 18 -42.17 -26.48 9.99
N LYS A 19 -41.32 -27.37 10.51
CA LYS A 19 -40.10 -27.00 11.25
C LYS A 19 -38.87 -27.13 10.37
N ILE A 20 -38.04 -26.09 10.34
CA ILE A 20 -36.77 -26.04 9.63
C ILE A 20 -35.72 -25.73 10.68
N ALA A 21 -34.60 -26.44 10.67
CA ALA A 21 -33.46 -26.12 11.54
C ALA A 21 -33.01 -24.66 11.33
N PRO A 22 -32.70 -23.91 12.40
CA PRO A 22 -32.18 -22.55 12.28
C PRO A 22 -30.92 -22.53 11.41
N VAL A 23 -30.76 -21.45 10.70
CA VAL A 23 -29.56 -21.23 9.88
C VAL A 23 -28.48 -20.63 10.77
N PRO A 24 -27.26 -21.14 10.77
CA PRO A 24 -26.14 -20.38 11.30
C PRO A 24 -26.08 -18.99 10.66
N ALA A 25 -25.72 -17.97 11.45
CA ALA A 25 -25.52 -16.63 10.93
C ALA A 25 -24.51 -16.67 9.76
N SER A 26 -24.87 -16.05 8.65
CA SER A 26 -23.99 -15.97 7.48
C SER A 26 -23.55 -14.52 7.31
N ILE A 27 -22.27 -14.31 7.04
CA ILE A 27 -21.72 -12.99 6.76
C ILE A 27 -22.37 -12.36 5.52
N LEU A 28 -22.82 -13.19 4.57
CA LEU A 28 -23.62 -12.76 3.42
C LEU A 28 -25.01 -13.43 3.45
N PRO A 29 -26.02 -12.81 4.08
CA PRO A 29 -27.36 -13.36 4.16
C PRO A 29 -27.95 -13.69 2.78
N LYS A 30 -28.75 -14.74 2.69
CA LYS A 30 -29.36 -15.21 1.44
C LYS A 30 -28.39 -15.58 0.33
N SER A 31 -27.14 -15.89 0.67
CA SER A 31 -26.10 -16.35 -0.24
C SER A 31 -25.74 -17.81 0.02
N ILE A 32 -25.25 -18.50 -1.00
CA ILE A 32 -24.64 -19.83 -0.87
C ILE A 32 -23.15 -19.75 -0.46
N ALA A 33 -22.58 -18.53 -0.41
CA ALA A 33 -21.20 -18.31 -0.06
C ALA A 33 -20.94 -18.68 1.40
N THR A 34 -20.10 -19.67 1.62
CA THR A 34 -19.54 -19.99 2.94
C THR A 34 -18.34 -19.09 3.23
N PRO A 35 -17.96 -18.85 4.49
CA PRO A 35 -16.72 -18.15 4.81
C PRO A 35 -15.50 -18.73 4.09
N THR A 36 -15.35 -20.05 4.08
CA THR A 36 -14.25 -20.73 3.37
C THR A 36 -14.21 -20.43 1.88
N LEU A 37 -15.38 -20.43 1.20
CA LEU A 37 -15.43 -20.09 -0.22
C LEU A 37 -15.05 -18.62 -0.47
N LEU A 38 -15.54 -17.71 0.39
CA LEU A 38 -15.19 -16.29 0.30
C LEU A 38 -13.69 -16.07 0.50
N THR A 39 -13.11 -16.70 1.51
CA THR A 39 -11.65 -16.68 1.78
C THR A 39 -10.86 -17.20 0.59
N GLN A 40 -11.31 -18.31 -0.02
CA GLN A 40 -10.66 -18.86 -1.22
C GLN A 40 -10.68 -17.86 -2.39
N ILE A 41 -11.83 -17.24 -2.66
CA ILE A 41 -11.98 -16.25 -3.73
C ILE A 41 -11.08 -15.02 -3.48
N ILE A 42 -11.04 -14.53 -2.24
CA ILE A 42 -10.23 -13.39 -1.82
C ILE A 42 -8.74 -13.72 -1.99
N SER A 43 -8.28 -14.82 -1.41
CA SER A 43 -6.87 -15.24 -1.48
C SER A 43 -6.44 -15.47 -2.92
N ALA A 44 -7.25 -16.16 -3.72
CA ALA A 44 -6.96 -16.38 -5.13
C ALA A 44 -6.79 -15.05 -5.89
N LYS A 45 -7.67 -14.06 -5.65
CA LYS A 45 -7.61 -12.78 -6.36
C LYS A 45 -6.51 -11.86 -5.82
N TYR A 46 -6.47 -11.61 -4.52
CA TYR A 46 -5.67 -10.53 -3.93
C TYR A 46 -4.29 -10.99 -3.47
N GLN A 47 -4.11 -12.26 -3.12
CA GLN A 47 -2.82 -12.83 -2.77
C GLN A 47 -2.10 -13.42 -3.98
N PHE A 48 -2.83 -14.16 -4.83
CA PHE A 48 -2.23 -14.91 -5.95
C PHE A 48 -2.49 -14.27 -7.33
N GLY A 49 -3.20 -13.13 -7.37
CA GLY A 49 -3.44 -12.38 -8.61
C GLY A 49 -4.32 -13.10 -9.64
N LEU A 50 -5.15 -14.09 -9.23
CA LEU A 50 -6.04 -14.84 -10.10
C LEU A 50 -7.37 -14.08 -10.28
N PRO A 51 -7.64 -13.47 -11.46
CA PRO A 51 -8.86 -12.69 -11.66
C PRO A 51 -10.11 -13.55 -11.64
N LEU A 52 -11.26 -12.94 -11.31
CA LEU A 52 -12.52 -13.66 -11.14
C LEU A 52 -12.94 -14.46 -12.39
N TYR A 53 -12.61 -13.98 -13.60
CA TYR A 53 -12.95 -14.73 -14.83
C TYR A 53 -12.14 -16.04 -14.96
N ARG A 54 -10.89 -16.06 -14.45
CA ARG A 54 -10.08 -17.29 -14.40
C ARG A 54 -10.56 -18.21 -13.27
N GLN A 55 -11.01 -17.65 -12.15
CA GLN A 55 -11.63 -18.43 -11.08
C GLN A 55 -12.94 -19.07 -11.55
N GLU A 56 -13.77 -18.36 -12.32
CA GLU A 56 -14.98 -18.90 -12.96
C GLU A 56 -14.62 -20.11 -13.85
N ALA A 57 -13.59 -19.99 -14.68
CA ALA A 57 -13.12 -21.10 -15.52
C ALA A 57 -12.57 -22.27 -14.68
N LEU A 58 -11.86 -21.98 -13.59
CA LEU A 58 -11.35 -22.98 -12.66
C LEU A 58 -12.51 -23.74 -11.97
N PHE A 59 -13.52 -23.04 -11.43
CA PHE A 59 -14.69 -23.69 -10.83
C PHE A 59 -15.44 -24.55 -11.86
N LYS A 60 -15.59 -24.07 -13.09
CA LYS A 60 -16.23 -24.83 -14.16
C LYS A 60 -15.49 -26.13 -14.48
N SER A 61 -14.14 -26.15 -14.43
CA SER A 61 -13.35 -27.38 -14.64
C SER A 61 -13.60 -28.46 -13.58
N PHE A 62 -14.08 -28.05 -12.40
CA PHE A 62 -14.55 -28.95 -11.32
C PHE A 62 -16.06 -29.25 -11.37
N GLY A 63 -16.76 -28.84 -12.44
CA GLY A 63 -18.21 -29.03 -12.55
C GLY A 63 -19.05 -28.06 -11.73
N ILE A 64 -18.47 -26.97 -11.24
CA ILE A 64 -19.15 -25.96 -10.41
C ILE A 64 -19.44 -24.73 -11.26
N GLU A 65 -20.72 -24.38 -11.43
CA GLU A 65 -21.16 -23.17 -12.10
C GLU A 65 -21.22 -22.00 -11.11
N LEU A 66 -20.17 -21.18 -11.08
CA LEU A 66 -20.08 -19.99 -10.25
C LEU A 66 -19.62 -18.80 -11.10
N HIS A 67 -20.58 -17.97 -11.48
CA HIS A 67 -20.32 -16.83 -12.37
C HIS A 67 -19.50 -15.71 -11.69
N ARG A 68 -18.56 -15.13 -12.44
CA ARG A 68 -17.70 -14.00 -11.99
C ARG A 68 -18.50 -12.81 -11.44
N GLN A 69 -19.68 -12.53 -11.98
CA GLN A 69 -20.57 -11.46 -11.48
C GLN A 69 -21.09 -11.75 -10.08
N THR A 70 -21.39 -13.03 -9.77
CA THR A 70 -21.79 -13.45 -8.43
C THR A 70 -20.65 -13.29 -7.44
N MET A 71 -19.45 -13.77 -7.79
CA MET A 71 -18.25 -13.57 -6.97
C MET A 71 -17.96 -12.07 -6.76
N SER A 72 -18.04 -11.25 -7.80
CA SER A 72 -17.83 -9.80 -7.70
C SER A 72 -18.81 -9.14 -6.73
N ARG A 73 -20.12 -9.48 -6.82
CA ARG A 73 -21.15 -8.96 -5.90
C ARG A 73 -20.90 -9.40 -4.45
N TRP A 74 -20.43 -10.62 -4.25
CA TRP A 74 -20.05 -11.09 -2.91
C TRP A 74 -18.88 -10.30 -2.34
N LEU A 75 -17.83 -10.04 -3.13
CA LEU A 75 -16.68 -9.26 -2.67
C LEU A 75 -17.05 -7.82 -2.31
N VAL A 76 -17.92 -7.16 -3.10
CA VAL A 76 -18.44 -5.83 -2.78
C VAL A 76 -19.23 -5.83 -1.48
N LYS A 77 -20.21 -6.73 -1.33
CA LYS A 77 -21.00 -6.83 -0.11
C LYS A 77 -20.18 -7.20 1.12
N LEU A 78 -19.17 -8.05 0.95
CA LEU A 78 -18.29 -8.41 2.04
C LEU A 78 -17.42 -7.21 2.45
N SER A 79 -16.92 -6.44 1.50
CA SER A 79 -16.15 -5.23 1.84
C SER A 79 -16.97 -4.20 2.62
N GLU A 80 -18.27 -4.06 2.34
CA GLU A 80 -19.19 -3.21 3.11
C GLU A 80 -19.30 -3.70 4.58
N GLN A 81 -19.32 -5.01 4.81
CA GLN A 81 -19.33 -5.56 6.18
C GLN A 81 -17.99 -5.39 6.91
N LEU A 82 -16.89 -5.31 6.17
CA LEU A 82 -15.54 -5.17 6.71
C LEU A 82 -15.10 -3.71 6.84
N GLU A 83 -15.92 -2.76 6.42
CA GLU A 83 -15.62 -1.31 6.46
C GLU A 83 -15.33 -0.85 7.89
N LEU A 84 -16.07 -1.33 8.89
CA LEU A 84 -15.82 -1.01 10.30
C LEU A 84 -14.42 -1.43 10.77
N LEU A 85 -13.93 -2.58 10.30
CA LEU A 85 -12.57 -3.04 10.61
C LEU A 85 -11.52 -2.16 9.91
N TYR A 86 -11.78 -1.80 8.66
CA TYR A 86 -10.92 -0.89 7.90
C TYR A 86 -10.84 0.48 8.57
N GLU A 87 -11.96 1.06 8.98
CA GLU A 87 -12.04 2.33 9.70
C GLU A 87 -11.32 2.25 11.06
N HIS A 88 -11.46 1.14 11.79
CA HIS A 88 -10.72 0.93 13.02
C HIS A 88 -9.21 0.96 12.76
N TRP A 89 -8.70 0.28 11.74
CA TRP A 89 -7.28 0.32 11.38
C TRP A 89 -6.85 1.70 10.91
N HIS A 90 -7.70 2.42 10.20
CA HIS A 90 -7.44 3.82 9.82
C HIS A 90 -7.24 4.69 11.08
N GLN A 91 -8.08 4.54 12.08
CA GLN A 91 -7.89 5.23 13.36
C GLN A 91 -6.60 4.81 14.10
N GLN A 92 -6.18 3.56 13.97
CA GLN A 92 -4.94 3.09 14.59
C GLN A 92 -3.69 3.58 13.85
N ILE A 93 -3.71 3.65 12.53
CA ILE A 93 -2.56 4.13 11.75
C ILE A 93 -2.30 5.61 12.02
N LEU A 94 -3.33 6.43 12.18
CA LEU A 94 -3.21 7.86 12.49
C LEU A 94 -2.61 8.14 13.89
N LYS A 95 -2.56 7.14 14.78
CA LYS A 95 -1.89 7.24 16.08
C LYS A 95 -0.40 6.88 16.04
N GLN A 96 0.08 6.39 14.90
CA GLN A 96 1.47 5.93 14.80
C GLN A 96 2.42 7.12 14.61
N PRO A 97 3.63 7.07 15.17
CA PRO A 97 4.58 8.17 15.06
C PRO A 97 5.14 8.36 13.65
N ALA A 98 5.08 7.33 12.82
CA ALA A 98 5.56 7.38 11.44
C ALA A 98 4.66 6.54 10.52
N ILE A 99 4.27 7.14 9.39
CA ILE A 99 3.51 6.53 8.29
C ILE A 99 4.34 6.66 7.02
N TRP A 100 4.29 5.68 6.15
CA TRP A 100 4.78 5.79 4.77
C TRP A 100 3.61 5.71 3.79
N SER A 101 3.75 6.36 2.63
CA SER A 101 2.72 6.37 1.60
C SER A 101 3.29 6.25 0.20
N ASP A 102 2.49 5.66 -0.69
CA ASP A 102 2.73 5.60 -2.14
C ASP A 102 1.40 5.57 -2.88
N ASP A 103 1.43 5.77 -4.19
CA ASP A 103 0.24 5.69 -5.03
C ASP A 103 0.54 5.04 -6.37
N THR A 104 -0.49 4.51 -7.01
CA THR A 104 -0.39 3.95 -8.36
C THR A 104 -1.68 4.17 -9.14
N PRO A 105 -1.59 4.46 -10.46
CA PRO A 105 -2.79 4.64 -11.27
C PRO A 105 -3.61 3.36 -11.39
N VAL A 106 -4.92 3.50 -11.46
CA VAL A 106 -5.88 2.44 -11.75
C VAL A 106 -6.94 2.95 -12.72
N LYS A 107 -7.35 2.11 -13.67
CA LYS A 107 -8.46 2.42 -14.57
C LYS A 107 -9.77 1.93 -13.97
N VAL A 108 -10.78 2.82 -13.92
CA VAL A 108 -12.15 2.48 -13.53
C VAL A 108 -13.07 2.91 -14.64
N ILE A 109 -13.87 1.97 -15.19
CA ILE A 109 -14.65 2.20 -16.42
C ILE A 109 -15.85 3.12 -16.17
N GLU A 110 -16.47 3.00 -15.02
CA GLU A 110 -17.64 3.80 -14.62
C GLU A 110 -17.34 5.31 -14.53
N THR A 111 -16.08 5.70 -14.44
CA THR A 111 -15.70 7.11 -14.33
C THR A 111 -15.34 7.70 -15.68
N GLU A 112 -15.70 8.98 -15.92
CA GLU A 112 -15.23 9.75 -17.08
C GLU A 112 -13.75 10.13 -16.98
N LYS A 113 -13.13 9.98 -15.81
CA LYS A 113 -11.72 10.30 -15.59
C LYS A 113 -10.83 9.28 -16.29
N SER A 114 -9.86 9.77 -17.02
CA SER A 114 -8.88 8.94 -17.73
C SER A 114 -8.05 8.07 -16.77
N GLN A 115 -7.87 8.53 -15.53
CA GLN A 115 -7.02 7.87 -14.55
C GLN A 115 -7.51 8.12 -13.11
N CYS A 116 -7.78 7.04 -12.39
CA CYS A 116 -7.99 7.02 -10.94
C CYS A 116 -6.73 6.49 -10.25
N TYR A 117 -6.69 6.51 -8.93
CA TYR A 117 -5.51 6.12 -8.16
C TYR A 117 -5.87 5.19 -7.01
N MET A 118 -4.99 4.23 -6.78
CA MET A 118 -4.93 3.44 -5.56
C MET A 118 -3.76 3.96 -4.73
N TRP A 119 -4.08 4.55 -3.60
CA TRP A 119 -3.12 4.97 -2.59
C TRP A 119 -2.84 3.82 -1.64
N VAL A 120 -1.66 3.80 -1.03
CA VAL A 120 -1.31 2.90 0.06
C VAL A 120 -0.69 3.70 1.18
N TYR A 121 -1.14 3.43 2.39
CA TYR A 121 -0.59 3.99 3.63
C TYR A 121 -0.22 2.83 4.54
N GLY A 122 0.90 2.96 5.25
CA GLY A 122 1.28 1.91 6.17
C GLY A 122 2.20 2.39 7.27
N CYS A 123 2.25 1.60 8.33
CA CYS A 123 3.09 1.83 9.50
C CYS A 123 3.73 0.54 10.01
N GLY A 124 4.51 0.64 11.09
CA GLY A 124 5.13 -0.49 11.76
C GLY A 124 6.60 -0.72 11.37
N ALA A 125 7.17 -1.87 11.68
CA ALA A 125 8.56 -2.23 11.48
C ALA A 125 8.74 -3.30 10.40
N ASP A 126 9.92 -3.36 9.73
CA ASP A 126 10.23 -4.42 8.75
C ASP A 126 10.33 -5.80 9.42
N LYS A 127 10.83 -5.84 10.65
CA LYS A 127 10.81 -7.04 11.49
C LYS A 127 9.79 -6.82 12.61
N LYS A 128 8.80 -7.71 12.71
CA LYS A 128 7.82 -7.66 13.80
C LYS A 128 8.53 -7.90 15.14
N SER A 129 8.25 -7.03 16.10
CA SER A 129 8.59 -7.25 17.52
C SER A 129 7.29 -7.55 18.27
N ALA A 130 7.35 -8.41 19.29
CA ALA A 130 6.19 -8.73 20.12
C ALA A 130 5.59 -7.48 20.78
N ASP A 131 6.45 -6.54 21.18
CA ASP A 131 6.08 -5.28 21.83
C ASP A 131 6.14 -4.07 20.88
N GLY A 132 6.34 -4.33 19.59
CA GLY A 132 6.44 -3.26 18.57
C GLY A 132 5.08 -2.73 18.14
N PRO A 133 5.08 -1.58 17.44
CA PRO A 133 3.86 -1.02 16.88
C PRO A 133 3.24 -1.99 15.87
N PRO A 134 1.90 -2.00 15.73
CA PRO A 134 1.23 -2.87 14.77
C PRO A 134 1.68 -2.55 13.34
N ASN A 135 1.86 -3.58 12.53
CA ASN A 135 2.03 -3.42 11.09
C ASN A 135 0.65 -3.29 10.43
N ILE A 136 0.32 -2.13 9.93
CA ILE A 136 -0.94 -1.86 9.23
C ILE A 136 -0.61 -1.41 7.81
N VAL A 137 -1.32 -1.96 6.83
CA VAL A 137 -1.24 -1.59 5.41
C VAL A 137 -2.64 -1.33 4.92
N LEU A 138 -2.95 -0.08 4.58
CA LEU A 138 -4.26 0.35 4.09
C LEU A 138 -4.15 0.83 2.65
N TYR A 139 -5.02 0.31 1.80
CA TYR A 139 -5.23 0.83 0.46
C TYR A 139 -6.46 1.73 0.45
N ASP A 140 -6.37 2.82 -0.28
CA ASP A 140 -7.45 3.78 -0.45
C ASP A 140 -7.65 4.09 -1.93
N TYR A 141 -8.87 3.91 -2.43
CA TYR A 141 -9.23 4.22 -3.81
C TYR A 141 -9.72 5.66 -3.92
N GLN A 142 -9.15 6.39 -4.87
CA GLN A 142 -9.54 7.76 -5.17
C GLN A 142 -9.76 7.98 -6.67
N ASP A 143 -10.72 8.82 -7.03
CA ASP A 143 -11.05 9.17 -8.42
C ASP A 143 -9.96 10.01 -9.09
N GLY A 144 -8.89 10.37 -8.40
CA GLY A 144 -7.79 11.18 -8.93
C GLY A 144 -6.58 11.21 -8.00
N ARG A 145 -5.59 12.04 -8.39
CA ARG A 145 -4.34 12.24 -7.66
C ARG A 145 -4.23 13.66 -7.07
N ALA A 146 -5.36 14.28 -6.70
CA ALA A 146 -5.33 15.61 -6.09
C ALA A 146 -4.73 15.58 -4.68
N GLY A 147 -4.11 16.70 -4.25
CA GLY A 147 -3.57 16.83 -2.89
C GLY A 147 -4.61 16.64 -1.78
N ALA A 148 -5.89 16.92 -2.08
CA ALA A 148 -7.00 16.64 -1.17
C ALA A 148 -7.15 15.14 -0.82
N CYS A 149 -6.65 14.21 -1.66
CA CYS A 149 -6.74 12.79 -1.35
C CYS A 149 -5.91 12.42 -0.11
N PRO A 150 -4.58 12.65 -0.06
CA PRO A 150 -3.79 12.39 1.14
C PRO A 150 -4.15 13.34 2.29
N GLU A 151 -4.57 14.59 2.04
CA GLU A 151 -5.03 15.53 3.06
C GLU A 151 -6.25 14.97 3.82
N THR A 152 -7.26 14.47 3.11
CA THR A 152 -8.46 13.88 3.71
C THR A 152 -8.13 12.59 4.46
N PHE A 153 -7.33 11.69 3.87
CA PHE A 153 -6.98 10.42 4.52
C PHE A 153 -6.17 10.64 5.80
N LEU A 154 -5.27 11.62 5.81
CA LEU A 154 -4.37 11.92 6.92
C LEU A 154 -4.86 13.11 7.79
N GLN A 155 -6.14 13.44 7.72
CA GLN A 155 -6.68 14.56 8.48
C GLN A 155 -6.35 14.45 9.98
N GLY A 156 -5.74 15.51 10.53
CA GLY A 156 -5.31 15.57 11.93
C GLY A 156 -4.04 14.77 12.26
N TYR A 157 -3.36 14.19 11.26
CA TYR A 157 -2.09 13.49 11.46
C TYR A 157 -0.92 14.47 11.36
N THR A 158 -0.20 14.66 12.47
CA THR A 158 0.97 15.55 12.57
C THR A 158 2.31 14.82 12.71
N GLY A 159 2.30 13.47 12.68
CA GLY A 159 3.49 12.64 12.78
C GLY A 159 4.37 12.67 11.52
N LEU A 160 5.30 11.74 11.43
CA LEU A 160 6.22 11.63 10.29
C LEU A 160 5.54 10.93 9.11
N LEU A 161 5.56 11.55 7.93
CA LEU A 161 5.04 10.96 6.70
C LEU A 161 6.17 10.78 5.68
N GLN A 162 6.55 9.52 5.43
CA GLN A 162 7.58 9.19 4.46
C GLN A 162 6.98 9.05 3.05
N VAL A 163 7.43 9.89 2.13
CA VAL A 163 6.85 10.06 0.79
C VAL A 163 7.93 10.22 -0.29
N ASP A 164 7.49 10.25 -1.54
CA ASP A 164 8.29 10.67 -2.69
C ASP A 164 8.26 12.21 -2.87
N GLY A 165 8.65 12.67 -4.05
CA GLY A 165 8.64 14.10 -4.40
C GLY A 165 7.28 14.64 -4.85
N TYR A 166 6.18 13.89 -4.75
CA TYR A 166 4.88 14.37 -5.17
C TYR A 166 4.38 15.54 -4.31
N ALA A 167 4.01 16.65 -4.97
CA ALA A 167 3.64 17.89 -4.27
C ALA A 167 2.31 17.80 -3.51
N GLY A 168 1.44 16.85 -3.87
CA GLY A 168 0.15 16.68 -3.19
C GLY A 168 0.24 16.41 -1.70
N TYR A 169 1.34 15.81 -1.23
CA TYR A 169 1.56 15.59 0.20
C TYR A 169 1.83 16.89 0.99
N ASN A 170 2.20 17.98 0.32
CA ASN A 170 2.44 19.27 0.99
C ASN A 170 1.15 19.89 1.60
N HIS A 171 -0.03 19.37 1.27
CA HIS A 171 -1.31 19.77 1.85
C HIS A 171 -1.60 19.12 3.20
N THR A 172 -0.84 18.08 3.59
CA THR A 172 -1.02 17.41 4.88
C THR A 172 -0.33 18.18 6.01
N GLU A 173 -0.81 18.00 7.24
CA GLU A 173 -0.21 18.58 8.45
C GLU A 173 1.02 17.79 8.93
N ALA A 174 1.32 16.66 8.29
CA ALA A 174 2.43 15.77 8.65
C ALA A 174 3.81 16.37 8.38
N THR A 175 4.79 15.99 9.17
CA THR A 175 6.20 16.26 8.89
C THR A 175 6.68 15.33 7.77
N LEU A 176 6.97 15.89 6.60
CA LEU A 176 7.33 15.11 5.42
C LEU A 176 8.78 14.65 5.45
N VAL A 177 9.00 13.35 5.23
CA VAL A 177 10.31 12.71 5.09
C VAL A 177 10.46 12.18 3.67
N GLY A 178 11.51 12.63 2.97
CA GLY A 178 11.76 12.27 1.58
C GLY A 178 12.40 10.88 1.42
N CYS A 179 12.45 10.43 0.19
CA CYS A 179 12.97 9.11 -0.18
C CYS A 179 14.27 9.24 -0.98
N TRP A 180 15.39 8.78 -0.41
CA TRP A 180 16.68 8.78 -1.10
C TRP A 180 16.75 7.81 -2.28
N ALA A 181 15.93 6.76 -2.32
CA ALA A 181 15.87 5.88 -3.49
C ALA A 181 15.40 6.63 -4.75
N HIS A 182 14.46 7.57 -4.63
CA HIS A 182 14.02 8.42 -5.74
C HIS A 182 15.11 9.42 -6.19
N ALA A 183 15.77 10.08 -5.26
CA ALA A 183 16.89 10.95 -5.58
C ALA A 183 18.03 10.16 -6.26
N ARG A 184 18.40 8.99 -5.71
CA ARG A 184 19.42 8.10 -6.27
C ARG A 184 19.07 7.65 -7.69
N ARG A 185 17.79 7.32 -7.94
CA ARG A 185 17.32 6.89 -9.28
C ARG A 185 17.58 7.97 -10.34
N LYS A 186 17.36 9.25 -10.01
CA LYS A 186 17.68 10.37 -10.92
C LYS A 186 19.15 10.45 -11.28
N PHE A 187 20.06 10.21 -10.34
CA PHE A 187 21.48 10.15 -10.63
C PHE A 187 21.88 8.89 -11.41
N ILE A 188 21.21 7.75 -11.22
CA ILE A 188 21.41 6.55 -12.04
C ILE A 188 20.97 6.81 -13.49
N GLU A 189 19.81 7.45 -13.70
CA GLU A 189 19.35 7.88 -15.02
C GLU A 189 20.36 8.83 -15.68
N ALA A 190 20.90 9.79 -14.92
CA ALA A 190 21.94 10.70 -15.42
C ALA A 190 23.26 9.98 -15.75
N LYS A 191 23.65 8.96 -14.98
CA LYS A 191 24.82 8.14 -15.26
C LYS A 191 24.63 7.30 -16.54
N ALA A 192 23.44 6.81 -16.81
CA ALA A 192 23.16 5.97 -17.97
C ALA A 192 23.40 6.68 -19.33
N VAL A 193 23.30 8.02 -19.35
CA VAL A 193 23.55 8.84 -20.56
C VAL A 193 24.99 9.41 -20.63
N GLN A 194 25.86 9.08 -19.66
CA GLN A 194 27.26 9.47 -19.70
C GLN A 194 28.07 8.61 -20.69
N PRO A 195 29.15 9.14 -21.26
CA PRO A 195 30.07 8.34 -22.09
C PRO A 195 30.62 7.15 -21.28
N LYS A 196 30.62 5.96 -21.89
CA LYS A 196 31.14 4.76 -21.25
C LYS A 196 32.61 4.92 -20.84
N GLY A 197 32.94 4.41 -19.64
CA GLY A 197 34.35 4.43 -19.14
C GLY A 197 34.82 5.76 -18.54
N LYS A 198 33.99 6.81 -18.51
CA LYS A 198 34.33 8.08 -17.87
C LYS A 198 33.55 8.27 -16.57
N THR A 199 34.29 8.63 -15.52
CA THR A 199 33.70 9.08 -14.25
C THR A 199 33.12 10.48 -14.43
N GLY A 200 31.89 10.70 -14.09
CA GLY A 200 31.20 11.98 -14.24
C GLY A 200 30.59 12.51 -12.95
N ARG A 201 29.85 13.61 -13.10
CA ARG A 201 29.16 14.25 -11.97
C ARG A 201 28.17 13.34 -11.26
N ALA A 202 27.45 12.48 -12.02
CA ALA A 202 26.52 11.54 -11.42
C ALA A 202 27.22 10.51 -10.50
N ASP A 203 28.42 10.07 -10.85
CA ASP A 203 29.19 9.13 -10.03
C ASP A 203 29.59 9.73 -8.69
N GLN A 204 29.92 11.04 -8.64
CA GLN A 204 30.24 11.74 -7.39
C GLN A 204 29.06 11.74 -6.43
N ALA A 205 27.86 12.09 -6.92
CA ALA A 205 26.65 12.04 -6.11
C ALA A 205 26.32 10.61 -5.66
N LEU A 206 26.39 9.63 -6.57
CA LEU A 206 26.11 8.23 -6.26
C LEU A 206 27.06 7.66 -5.20
N ASN A 207 28.34 8.04 -5.21
CA ASN A 207 29.30 7.62 -4.19
C ASN A 207 28.95 8.19 -2.81
N LEU A 208 28.53 9.46 -2.72
CA LEU A 208 28.10 10.06 -1.44
C LEU A 208 26.79 9.40 -0.94
N ILE A 209 25.83 9.20 -1.83
CA ILE A 209 24.57 8.52 -1.49
C ILE A 209 24.87 7.07 -1.05
N GLN A 210 25.78 6.36 -1.69
CA GLN A 210 26.16 4.99 -1.30
C GLN A 210 26.76 4.94 0.10
N LYS A 211 27.55 5.94 0.51
CA LYS A 211 28.06 6.03 1.88
C LYS A 211 26.92 6.15 2.90
N LEU A 212 25.88 6.97 2.60
CA LEU A 212 24.69 7.08 3.46
C LEU A 212 23.99 5.72 3.63
N TYR A 213 23.79 4.99 2.52
CA TYR A 213 23.21 3.64 2.59
C TYR A 213 24.10 2.65 3.35
N GLY A 214 25.43 2.77 3.26
CA GLY A 214 26.37 1.96 4.04
C GLY A 214 26.19 2.16 5.55
N ILE A 215 26.04 3.41 5.98
CA ILE A 215 25.76 3.75 7.39
C ILE A 215 24.41 3.15 7.81
N GLU A 216 23.35 3.32 7.03
CA GLU A 216 22.02 2.76 7.33
C GLU A 216 22.07 1.23 7.47
N THR A 217 22.86 0.56 6.64
CA THR A 217 23.04 -0.89 6.73
C THR A 217 23.71 -1.31 8.04
N SER A 218 24.70 -0.55 8.51
CA SER A 218 25.41 -0.85 9.77
C SER A 218 24.55 -0.67 11.02
N ILE A 219 23.51 0.17 10.93
CA ILE A 219 22.59 0.46 12.05
C ILE A 219 21.19 -0.15 11.85
N ALA A 220 21.01 -1.07 10.92
CA ALA A 220 19.69 -1.60 10.55
C ALA A 220 18.87 -2.11 11.75
N ASP A 221 19.51 -2.87 12.64
CA ASP A 221 18.88 -3.47 13.81
C ASP A 221 19.04 -2.61 15.11
N ALA A 222 19.55 -1.37 15.00
CA ALA A 222 19.75 -0.48 16.14
C ALA A 222 18.44 0.18 16.62
N THR A 223 18.42 0.64 17.88
CA THR A 223 17.27 1.41 18.40
C THR A 223 17.10 2.73 17.66
N PRO A 224 15.91 3.33 17.67
CA PRO A 224 15.68 4.64 17.03
C PRO A 224 16.63 5.73 17.55
N GLU A 225 16.91 5.75 18.86
CA GLU A 225 17.81 6.70 19.49
C GLU A 225 19.24 6.54 18.97
N HIS A 226 19.73 5.30 18.90
CA HIS A 226 21.06 5.01 18.38
C HIS A 226 21.16 5.32 16.87
N LYS A 227 20.12 5.01 16.08
CA LYS A 227 20.06 5.41 14.67
C LYS A 227 20.18 6.92 14.50
N ARG A 228 19.44 7.70 15.30
CA ARG A 228 19.52 9.15 15.28
C ARG A 228 20.93 9.63 15.62
N GLN A 229 21.54 9.12 16.68
CA GLN A 229 22.88 9.49 17.09
C GLN A 229 23.90 9.24 15.96
N VAL A 230 23.94 8.03 15.41
CA VAL A 230 24.90 7.68 14.33
C VAL A 230 24.63 8.52 13.07
N ARG A 231 23.40 8.81 12.74
CA ARG A 231 23.05 9.69 11.62
C ARG A 231 23.58 11.11 11.81
N GLN A 232 23.47 11.65 13.02
CA GLN A 232 24.05 12.98 13.33
C GLN A 232 25.59 12.97 13.26
N GLU A 233 26.23 11.94 13.76
CA GLU A 233 27.69 11.83 13.80
C GLU A 233 28.31 11.52 12.44
N GLN A 234 27.70 10.62 11.64
CA GLN A 234 28.31 10.08 10.43
C GLN A 234 27.61 10.51 9.13
N SER A 235 26.27 10.56 9.12
CA SER A 235 25.52 10.88 7.90
C SER A 235 25.42 12.38 7.67
N ALA A 236 25.26 13.19 8.72
CA ALA A 236 25.12 14.64 8.59
C ALA A 236 26.35 15.32 7.91
N PRO A 237 27.61 14.97 8.20
CA PRO A 237 28.76 15.50 7.48
C PRO A 237 28.75 15.15 5.98
N ILE A 238 28.35 13.92 5.62
CA ILE A 238 28.22 13.50 4.21
C ILE A 238 27.12 14.30 3.52
N MET A 239 26.01 14.54 4.21
CA MET A 239 24.91 15.37 3.71
C MET A 239 25.35 16.81 3.47
N GLN A 240 26.13 17.39 4.37
CA GLN A 240 26.71 18.74 4.18
C GLN A 240 27.65 18.78 2.96
N GLN A 241 28.50 17.77 2.80
CA GLN A 241 29.34 17.63 1.61
C GLN A 241 28.55 17.54 0.33
N LEU A 242 27.49 16.71 0.35
CA LEU A 242 26.59 16.54 -0.81
C LEU A 242 25.85 17.84 -1.14
N LYS A 243 25.37 18.58 -0.12
CA LYS A 243 24.69 19.87 -0.32
C LYS A 243 25.62 20.90 -0.99
N ALA A 244 26.81 21.06 -0.45
CA ALA A 244 27.77 21.98 -1.02
C ALA A 244 28.14 21.63 -2.48
N TRP A 245 28.25 20.34 -2.77
CA TRP A 245 28.48 19.85 -4.13
C TRP A 245 27.27 20.13 -5.05
N LEU A 246 26.02 19.89 -4.59
CA LEU A 246 24.79 20.17 -5.34
C LEU A 246 24.68 21.66 -5.68
N ASP A 247 24.88 22.56 -4.69
CA ASP A 247 24.76 23.99 -4.85
C ASP A 247 25.82 24.55 -5.86
N LYS A 248 27.04 24.04 -5.81
CA LYS A 248 28.08 24.38 -6.77
C LYS A 248 27.77 23.84 -8.17
N THR A 249 27.33 22.60 -8.25
CA THR A 249 27.22 21.90 -9.54
C THR A 249 26.00 22.37 -10.34
N VAL A 250 24.89 22.72 -9.67
CA VAL A 250 23.65 23.18 -10.35
C VAL A 250 23.90 24.45 -11.17
N LEU A 251 24.80 25.29 -10.74
CA LEU A 251 25.18 26.53 -11.47
C LEU A 251 25.98 26.26 -12.76
N GLN A 252 26.55 25.06 -12.90
CA GLN A 252 27.43 24.67 -14.00
C GLN A 252 26.76 23.73 -15.02
N VAL A 253 25.48 23.41 -14.82
CA VAL A 253 24.79 22.39 -15.61
C VAL A 253 23.47 22.91 -16.14
N PRO A 254 23.16 22.76 -17.43
CA PRO A 254 21.88 23.14 -17.97
C PRO A 254 20.73 22.32 -17.30
N PRO A 255 19.63 22.97 -16.86
CA PRO A 255 18.60 22.34 -16.02
C PRO A 255 17.83 21.19 -16.71
N LYS A 256 17.76 21.20 -18.05
CA LYS A 256 17.04 20.17 -18.83
C LYS A 256 17.88 18.92 -19.12
N THR A 257 19.15 18.89 -18.76
CA THR A 257 19.98 17.68 -18.88
C THR A 257 19.63 16.67 -17.81
N ALA A 258 19.88 15.38 -18.04
CA ALA A 258 19.58 14.33 -17.05
C ALA A 258 20.23 14.62 -15.68
N ILE A 259 21.48 15.09 -15.67
CA ILE A 259 22.15 15.49 -14.42
C ILE A 259 21.53 16.76 -13.82
N GLY A 260 21.13 17.75 -14.65
CA GLY A 260 20.44 18.96 -14.18
C GLY A 260 19.11 18.63 -13.50
N VAL A 261 18.34 17.71 -14.06
CA VAL A 261 17.09 17.21 -13.46
C VAL A 261 17.36 16.52 -12.12
N ALA A 262 18.41 15.70 -12.00
CA ALA A 262 18.78 15.04 -10.76
C ALA A 262 19.19 16.03 -9.66
N LEU A 263 19.99 17.05 -10.01
CA LEU A 263 20.39 18.14 -9.12
C LEU A 263 19.18 18.92 -8.61
N GLN A 264 18.32 19.37 -9.54
CA GLN A 264 17.13 20.17 -9.21
C GLN A 264 16.15 19.38 -8.33
N TYR A 265 15.92 18.10 -8.65
CA TYR A 265 15.09 17.23 -7.81
C TYR A 265 15.64 17.16 -6.37
N SER A 266 16.95 16.91 -6.23
CA SER A 266 17.58 16.78 -4.91
C SER A 266 17.53 18.07 -4.11
N LEU A 267 17.73 19.21 -4.75
CA LEU A 267 17.63 20.53 -4.13
C LEU A 267 16.21 20.88 -3.73
N ASN A 268 15.23 20.64 -4.60
CA ASN A 268 13.81 20.91 -4.31
C ASN A 268 13.26 20.04 -3.17
N GLN A 269 13.80 18.84 -3.00
CA GLN A 269 13.40 17.90 -1.94
C GLN A 269 14.35 17.93 -0.73
N TRP A 270 15.32 18.85 -0.69
CA TRP A 270 16.43 18.80 0.28
C TRP A 270 15.96 18.72 1.73
N ASN A 271 15.04 19.58 2.15
CA ASN A 271 14.52 19.59 3.52
C ASN A 271 13.85 18.26 3.89
N LYS A 272 13.11 17.66 2.95
CA LYS A 272 12.50 16.35 3.17
C LYS A 272 13.54 15.22 3.19
N LEU A 273 14.56 15.31 2.31
CA LEU A 273 15.63 14.31 2.24
C LEU A 273 16.56 14.34 3.47
N THR A 274 16.67 15.48 4.16
CA THR A 274 17.48 15.59 5.40
C THR A 274 16.70 15.20 6.64
N ALA A 275 15.36 15.24 6.61
CA ALA A 275 14.52 15.02 7.78
C ALA A 275 14.77 13.66 8.47
N TYR A 276 15.14 12.60 7.74
CA TYR A 276 15.43 11.29 8.34
C TYR A 276 16.60 11.32 9.36
N LEU A 277 17.49 12.30 9.25
CA LEU A 277 18.63 12.46 10.18
C LEU A 277 18.16 12.70 11.62
N GLU A 278 17.04 13.39 11.78
CA GLU A 278 16.48 13.78 13.09
C GLU A 278 15.61 12.67 13.71
N HIS A 279 15.24 11.66 12.93
CA HIS A 279 14.23 10.68 13.32
C HIS A 279 14.70 9.24 13.09
N GLY A 280 15.01 8.52 14.14
CA GLY A 280 15.41 7.10 14.04
C GLY A 280 14.28 6.13 13.65
N LEU A 281 13.02 6.57 13.69
CA LEU A 281 11.85 5.75 13.36
C LEU A 281 11.63 5.55 11.86
N VAL A 282 12.15 6.44 11.01
CA VAL A 282 11.98 6.36 9.56
C VAL A 282 13.24 5.84 8.88
N SER A 283 13.07 5.16 7.75
CA SER A 283 14.19 4.69 6.93
C SER A 283 14.74 5.82 6.03
N ILE A 284 15.92 5.65 5.47
CA ILE A 284 16.48 6.54 4.46
C ILE A 284 15.63 6.58 3.17
N ASP A 285 14.86 5.53 2.92
CA ASP A 285 13.96 5.42 1.76
C ASP A 285 12.61 4.79 2.12
N LYS A 286 11.66 4.92 1.18
CA LYS A 286 10.29 4.37 1.32
C LYS A 286 10.11 3.02 0.64
N ASN A 287 11.15 2.19 0.53
CA ASN A 287 11.05 0.88 -0.13
C ASN A 287 9.95 -0.01 0.47
N ARG A 288 9.55 0.22 1.72
CA ARG A 288 8.39 -0.45 2.33
C ARG A 288 7.09 -0.11 1.62
N ALA A 289 6.85 1.17 1.33
CA ALA A 289 5.68 1.61 0.57
C ALA A 289 5.68 1.01 -0.85
N GLU A 290 6.85 1.00 -1.51
CA GLU A 290 6.98 0.38 -2.84
C GLU A 290 6.72 -1.14 -2.80
N ARG A 291 7.17 -1.85 -1.75
CA ARG A 291 6.85 -3.26 -1.55
C ARG A 291 5.37 -3.48 -1.29
N ALA A 292 4.75 -2.62 -0.47
CA ALA A 292 3.34 -2.75 -0.12
C ALA A 292 2.39 -2.47 -1.30
N ILE A 293 2.71 -1.52 -2.19
CA ILE A 293 1.86 -1.24 -3.35
C ILE A 293 2.03 -2.26 -4.49
N LYS A 294 3.15 -2.97 -4.51
CA LYS A 294 3.54 -3.91 -5.57
C LYS A 294 2.54 -5.05 -5.82
N PRO A 295 1.93 -5.68 -4.78
CA PRO A 295 0.89 -6.71 -4.99
C PRO A 295 -0.30 -6.19 -5.81
N PHE A 296 -0.76 -4.97 -5.54
CA PHE A 296 -1.80 -4.33 -6.34
C PHE A 296 -1.33 -4.06 -7.78
N VAL A 297 -0.13 -3.54 -7.96
CA VAL A 297 0.45 -3.26 -9.29
C VAL A 297 0.59 -4.53 -10.13
N ILE A 298 0.99 -5.65 -9.51
CA ILE A 298 1.08 -6.96 -10.18
C ILE A 298 -0.32 -7.49 -10.48
N GLY A 299 -1.22 -7.49 -9.50
CA GLY A 299 -2.58 -7.97 -9.65
C GLY A 299 -3.33 -7.23 -10.75
N ARG A 300 -3.27 -5.90 -10.75
CA ARG A 300 -3.89 -5.05 -11.78
C ARG A 300 -3.49 -5.43 -13.22
N LYS A 301 -2.28 -5.93 -13.45
CA LYS A 301 -1.85 -6.41 -14.77
C LYS A 301 -2.64 -7.63 -15.24
N ASN A 302 -3.24 -8.39 -14.31
CA ASN A 302 -4.05 -9.58 -14.64
C ASN A 302 -5.51 -9.24 -14.96
N TRP A 303 -6.09 -8.18 -14.37
CA TRP A 303 -7.49 -7.78 -14.61
C TRP A 303 -7.66 -6.41 -15.30
N LEU A 304 -6.59 -5.65 -15.48
CA LEU A 304 -6.45 -4.41 -16.26
C LEU A 304 -7.24 -3.20 -15.71
N PHE A 305 -8.47 -3.37 -15.25
CA PHE A 305 -9.36 -2.31 -14.79
C PHE A 305 -10.36 -2.79 -13.74
N SER A 306 -11.01 -1.86 -13.06
CA SER A 306 -12.23 -2.09 -12.28
C SER A 306 -13.43 -1.59 -13.09
N ASN A 307 -14.57 -2.30 -13.07
CA ASN A 307 -15.77 -1.84 -13.76
C ASN A 307 -16.39 -0.64 -13.05
N THR A 308 -16.49 -0.70 -11.72
CA THR A 308 -17.20 0.26 -10.88
C THR A 308 -16.30 0.85 -9.79
N ARG A 309 -16.67 2.03 -9.28
CA ARG A 309 -16.07 2.63 -8.08
C ARG A 309 -16.21 1.73 -6.86
N SER A 310 -17.40 1.13 -6.68
CA SER A 310 -17.64 0.19 -5.58
C SER A 310 -16.73 -1.03 -5.64
N GLY A 311 -16.48 -1.57 -6.84
CA GLY A 311 -15.51 -2.65 -7.05
C GLY A 311 -14.06 -2.25 -6.76
N ALA A 312 -13.67 -1.00 -7.06
CA ALA A 312 -12.35 -0.47 -6.74
C ALA A 312 -12.18 -0.24 -5.23
N LYS A 313 -13.20 0.32 -4.54
CA LYS A 313 -13.23 0.46 -3.07
C LYS A 313 -13.18 -0.91 -2.38
N ALA A 314 -13.98 -1.87 -2.85
CA ALA A 314 -13.93 -3.24 -2.34
C ALA A 314 -12.52 -3.85 -2.48
N SER A 315 -11.85 -3.61 -3.60
CA SER A 315 -10.47 -4.05 -3.79
C SER A 315 -9.51 -3.38 -2.81
N ALA A 316 -9.68 -2.10 -2.51
CA ALA A 316 -8.87 -1.39 -1.51
C ALA A 316 -9.01 -2.05 -0.13
N ILE A 317 -10.23 -2.26 0.36
CA ILE A 317 -10.49 -2.88 1.67
C ILE A 317 -9.91 -4.30 1.71
N LEU A 318 -10.18 -5.13 0.69
CA LEU A 318 -9.73 -6.52 0.69
C LEU A 318 -8.22 -6.67 0.52
N TYR A 319 -7.55 -5.80 -0.25
CA TYR A 319 -6.08 -5.72 -0.26
C TYR A 319 -5.53 -5.31 1.11
N SER A 320 -6.18 -4.36 1.78
CA SER A 320 -5.76 -3.92 3.12
C SER A 320 -5.77 -5.08 4.13
N LEU A 321 -6.80 -5.93 4.09
CA LEU A 321 -6.85 -7.11 4.95
C LEU A 321 -5.73 -8.11 4.64
N VAL A 322 -5.57 -8.44 3.35
CA VAL A 322 -4.55 -9.41 2.91
C VAL A 322 -3.14 -8.93 3.23
N GLU A 323 -2.82 -7.68 2.91
CA GLU A 323 -1.47 -7.14 3.10
C GLU A 323 -1.18 -6.81 4.57
N THR A 324 -2.17 -6.40 5.37
CA THR A 324 -2.01 -6.27 6.82
C THR A 324 -1.77 -7.63 7.48
N ALA A 325 -2.49 -8.69 7.09
CA ALA A 325 -2.23 -10.03 7.57
C ALA A 325 -0.78 -10.46 7.26
N LYS A 326 -0.33 -10.29 6.01
CA LYS A 326 1.04 -10.61 5.59
C LYS A 326 2.10 -9.80 6.32
N ALA A 327 1.85 -8.51 6.54
CA ALA A 327 2.76 -7.63 7.27
C ALA A 327 2.94 -8.04 8.75
N ASN A 328 2.04 -8.86 9.28
CA ASN A 328 2.08 -9.43 10.63
C ASN A 328 2.41 -10.93 10.65
N ASP A 329 2.99 -11.47 9.57
CA ASP A 329 3.35 -12.88 9.42
C ASP A 329 2.17 -13.86 9.57
N LEU A 330 0.95 -13.36 9.34
CA LEU A 330 -0.26 -14.18 9.34
C LEU A 330 -0.52 -14.72 7.92
N GLN A 331 -1.02 -15.94 7.85
CA GLN A 331 -1.49 -16.49 6.58
C GLN A 331 -2.87 -15.91 6.24
N PRO A 332 -3.03 -15.12 5.15
CA PRO A 332 -4.30 -14.47 4.84
C PRO A 332 -5.48 -15.44 4.75
N ALA A 333 -5.28 -16.62 4.17
CA ALA A 333 -6.32 -17.63 4.05
C ALA A 333 -6.80 -18.24 5.38
N VAL A 334 -6.02 -18.11 6.44
CA VAL A 334 -6.38 -18.57 7.79
C VAL A 334 -6.93 -17.41 8.62
N TYR A 335 -6.42 -16.21 8.36
CA TYR A 335 -6.81 -15.00 9.06
C TYR A 335 -8.23 -14.53 8.66
N LEU A 336 -8.58 -14.63 7.37
CA LEU A 336 -9.89 -14.27 6.81
C LEU A 336 -10.97 -15.30 7.11
#